data_82658771b515ecab1a1fb88df5711da6
#
_entry.id   82658771b515ecab1a1fb88df5711da6
#
_cell.length_a   1.000
_cell.length_b   1.000
_cell.length_c   1.000
_cell.angle_alpha   90.00
_cell.angle_beta   90.00
_cell.angle_gamma   90.00
#
_symmetry.space_group_name_H-M   'P 1'
#
loop_
_entity.id
_entity.type
_entity.pdbx_description
1 polymer ?
#
loop_
_entity_poly.entity_id
_entity_poly.type
_entity_poly.pdbx_seq_one_letter_code
_entity_poly.pdbx_strand_id
1 'polypeptide(L)'
;MSGIVNLNLINEYVNIVINDIAYWWSWYMTEISHQFLISIIAYICTCVFLYIILKRVNQQAWQLPGPPSRLLVVTAHPDDEVMFFGPMIYSMSRTYSSQIYLLCLTMGGNKQRKEELWGCAKELGIPEANVTIIMCTDLPDNPKVQWPEEIVATSVLQHIESHKINAVVTFDKHGVSRHKNHISLFYAIASLCIEKKVPSYCKLYALESVNILRKYTQLLDLPISLLTSSYWYLITYQQRHYIRNAMKIHKSQYVWYRKLYMMFSRYTLINTLQEINILDLELDLELEQDD
;
A
#
# COMPACT_ATOMS: atom_id res chain seq x y z
N MET A 1 80.11 15.79 -5.85
CA MET A 1 79.06 16.60 -6.53
C MET A 1 77.73 16.22 -5.96
N SER A 2 77.29 16.98 -5.01
CA SER A 2 75.94 16.81 -4.35
C SER A 2 74.93 17.44 -5.27
N GLY A 3 74.08 16.60 -5.87
CA GLY A 3 72.92 17.08 -6.62
C GLY A 3 71.87 17.77 -5.65
N ILE A 4 71.91 19.11 -5.65
CA ILE A 4 70.85 19.90 -5.03
C ILE A 4 69.63 19.70 -5.89
N VAL A 5 68.71 18.87 -5.43
CA VAL A 5 67.42 18.72 -6.05
C VAL A 5 66.71 20.06 -5.97
N ASN A 6 66.39 20.66 -7.11
CA ASN A 6 65.75 21.96 -7.18
C ASN A 6 64.32 21.84 -6.69
N LEU A 7 64.08 22.16 -5.42
CA LEU A 7 62.78 22.11 -4.73
C LEU A 7 61.67 22.87 -5.49
N ASN A 8 62.02 23.95 -6.21
CA ASN A 8 61.07 24.70 -7.01
C ASN A 8 60.53 23.91 -8.20
N LEU A 9 61.40 23.13 -8.88
CA LEU A 9 61.00 22.27 -10.00
C LEU A 9 60.08 21.11 -9.51
N ILE A 10 60.37 20.55 -8.32
CA ILE A 10 59.54 19.54 -7.72
C ILE A 10 58.15 20.11 -7.37
N ASN A 11 58.08 21.29 -6.76
CA ASN A 11 56.82 21.94 -6.42
C ASN A 11 56.01 22.30 -7.68
N GLU A 12 56.68 22.78 -8.74
CA GLU A 12 56.01 23.07 -10.01
C GLU A 12 55.41 21.81 -10.64
N TYR A 13 56.15 20.71 -10.67
CA TYR A 13 55.67 19.42 -11.17
C TYR A 13 54.52 18.87 -10.34
N VAL A 14 54.61 18.94 -9.01
CA VAL A 14 53.53 18.52 -8.10
C VAL A 14 52.26 19.35 -8.32
N ASN A 15 52.35 20.65 -8.51
CA ASN A 15 51.21 21.51 -8.81
C ASN A 15 50.54 21.17 -10.16
N ILE A 16 51.34 20.86 -11.18
CA ILE A 16 50.80 20.40 -12.49
C ILE A 16 50.01 19.12 -12.31
N VAL A 17 50.57 18.13 -11.61
CA VAL A 17 49.90 16.85 -11.36
C VAL A 17 48.62 17.01 -10.56
N ILE A 18 48.63 17.87 -9.53
CA ILE A 18 47.42 18.15 -8.73
C ILE A 18 46.33 18.81 -9.59
N ASN A 19 46.70 19.78 -10.44
CA ASN A 19 45.76 20.44 -11.34
C ASN A 19 45.16 19.48 -12.38
N ASP A 20 45.97 18.59 -12.94
CA ASP A 20 45.48 17.55 -13.86
C ASP A 20 44.52 16.59 -13.18
N ILE A 21 44.84 16.12 -11.98
CA ILE A 21 43.95 15.27 -11.18
C ILE A 21 42.63 16.00 -10.89
N ALA A 22 42.69 17.26 -10.47
CA ALA A 22 41.51 18.06 -10.18
C ALA A 22 40.64 18.29 -11.42
N TYR A 23 41.28 18.51 -12.60
CA TYR A 23 40.57 18.64 -13.87
C TYR A 23 39.83 17.36 -14.26
N TRP A 24 40.51 16.21 -14.25
CA TRP A 24 39.92 14.92 -14.57
C TRP A 24 38.84 14.52 -13.58
N TRP A 25 39.03 14.83 -12.29
CA TRP A 25 38.01 14.60 -11.29
C TRP A 25 36.74 15.45 -11.54
N SER A 26 36.90 16.74 -11.82
CA SER A 26 35.82 17.63 -12.15
C SER A 26 35.03 17.19 -13.39
N TRP A 27 35.77 16.81 -14.45
CA TRP A 27 35.16 16.28 -15.68
C TRP A 27 34.38 15.01 -15.42
N TYR A 28 34.95 14.07 -14.69
CA TYR A 28 34.31 12.79 -14.36
C TYR A 28 33.04 12.98 -13.53
N MET A 29 33.09 13.86 -12.52
CA MET A 29 31.89 14.18 -11.69
C MET A 29 30.79 14.85 -12.50
N THR A 30 31.14 15.69 -13.46
CA THR A 30 30.19 16.34 -14.38
C THR A 30 29.53 15.29 -15.29
N GLU A 31 30.29 14.37 -15.84
CA GLU A 31 29.76 13.30 -16.69
C GLU A 31 28.81 12.37 -15.91
N ILE A 32 29.18 11.95 -14.70
CA ILE A 32 28.31 11.16 -13.83
C ILE A 32 27.01 11.90 -13.54
N SER A 33 27.09 13.21 -13.24
CA SER A 33 25.89 14.00 -12.94
C SER A 33 24.94 14.09 -14.15
N HIS A 34 25.46 14.23 -15.36
CA HIS A 34 24.68 14.20 -16.60
C HIS A 34 24.01 12.85 -16.83
N GLN A 35 24.74 11.75 -16.68
CA GLN A 35 24.20 10.40 -16.84
C GLN A 35 23.12 10.10 -15.78
N PHE A 36 23.34 10.55 -14.56
CA PHE A 36 22.34 10.41 -13.49
C PHE A 36 21.06 11.20 -13.80
N LEU A 37 21.19 12.44 -14.27
CA LEU A 37 20.04 13.25 -14.67
C LEU A 37 19.26 12.63 -15.83
N ILE A 38 19.95 12.13 -16.86
CA ILE A 38 19.34 11.42 -17.99
C ILE A 38 18.58 10.18 -17.49
N SER A 39 19.17 9.41 -16.58
CA SER A 39 18.55 8.22 -16.01
C SER A 39 17.27 8.55 -15.23
N ILE A 40 17.26 9.63 -14.44
CA ILE A 40 16.08 10.12 -13.73
C ILE A 40 14.98 10.51 -14.72
N ILE A 41 15.32 11.28 -15.76
CA ILE A 41 14.34 11.71 -16.78
C ILE A 41 13.77 10.50 -17.50
N ALA A 42 14.61 9.54 -17.91
CA ALA A 42 14.18 8.31 -18.57
C ALA A 42 13.22 7.51 -17.67
N TYR A 43 13.54 7.39 -16.36
CA TYR A 43 12.65 6.73 -15.39
C TYR A 43 11.29 7.42 -15.25
N ILE A 44 11.27 8.76 -15.13
CA ILE A 44 10.04 9.54 -15.06
C ILE A 44 9.22 9.36 -16.34
N CYS A 45 9.87 9.42 -17.51
CA CYS A 45 9.20 9.18 -18.79
C CYS A 45 8.58 7.77 -18.85
N THR A 46 9.28 6.76 -18.37
CA THR A 46 8.77 5.39 -18.27
C THR A 46 7.55 5.31 -17.38
N CYS A 47 7.56 5.94 -16.20
CA CYS A 47 6.42 5.99 -15.30
C CYS A 47 5.19 6.63 -15.94
N VAL A 48 5.37 7.76 -16.60
CA VAL A 48 4.29 8.48 -17.32
C VAL A 48 3.77 7.66 -18.49
N PHE A 49 4.65 7.05 -19.27
CA PHE A 49 4.29 6.19 -20.40
C PHE A 49 3.47 4.97 -19.94
N LEU A 50 3.92 4.25 -18.91
CA LEU A 50 3.18 3.14 -18.34
C LEU A 50 1.80 3.58 -17.84
N TYR A 51 1.73 4.70 -17.13
CA TYR A 51 0.46 5.24 -16.65
C TYR A 51 -0.51 5.56 -17.82
N ILE A 52 -0.03 6.16 -18.91
CA ILE A 52 -0.84 6.48 -20.09
C ILE A 52 -1.33 5.20 -20.77
N ILE A 53 -0.48 4.19 -20.94
CA ILE A 53 -0.86 2.89 -21.52
C ILE A 53 -1.92 2.22 -20.65
N LEU A 54 -1.65 2.07 -19.34
CA LEU A 54 -2.57 1.40 -18.43
C LEU A 54 -3.92 2.10 -18.34
N LYS A 55 -3.92 3.44 -18.44
CA LYS A 55 -5.17 4.20 -18.53
C LYS A 55 -5.95 3.91 -19.82
N ARG A 56 -5.28 3.61 -20.94
CA ARG A 56 -5.91 3.34 -22.24
C ARG A 56 -6.32 1.88 -22.40
N VAL A 57 -5.44 0.96 -22.00
CA VAL A 57 -5.71 -0.46 -21.96
C VAL A 57 -6.59 -0.70 -20.74
N ASN A 58 -7.90 -0.64 -20.94
CA ASN A 58 -8.92 -0.84 -19.92
C ASN A 58 -8.40 -1.81 -18.84
N GLN A 59 -8.35 -1.38 -17.58
CA GLN A 59 -7.68 -1.99 -16.41
C GLN A 59 -8.01 -3.46 -16.12
N GLN A 60 -8.71 -4.14 -17.01
CA GLN A 60 -9.24 -5.50 -16.84
C GLN A 60 -8.19 -6.62 -16.90
N ALA A 61 -6.95 -6.33 -17.30
CA ALA A 61 -6.01 -7.40 -17.68
C ALA A 61 -5.27 -8.08 -16.51
N TRP A 62 -5.20 -7.45 -15.33
CA TRP A 62 -4.30 -7.89 -14.23
C TRP A 62 -4.95 -7.86 -12.85
N GLN A 63 -6.21 -8.22 -12.80
CA GLN A 63 -6.98 -8.23 -11.56
C GLN A 63 -7.23 -9.66 -11.13
N LEU A 64 -7.69 -9.81 -9.88
CA LEU A 64 -8.05 -11.08 -9.29
C LEU A 64 -8.65 -12.02 -10.34
N PRO A 65 -8.42 -13.35 -10.30
CA PRO A 65 -8.93 -14.27 -11.30
C PRO A 65 -10.46 -14.22 -11.38
N GLY A 66 -10.96 -13.29 -12.17
CA GLY A 66 -12.34 -12.83 -12.23
C GLY A 66 -12.71 -11.91 -11.07
N PRO A 67 -13.43 -10.79 -11.31
CA PRO A 67 -13.88 -9.92 -10.24
C PRO A 67 -14.81 -10.72 -9.30
N PRO A 68 -14.56 -10.71 -7.98
CA PRO A 68 -15.44 -11.38 -7.03
C PRO A 68 -16.83 -10.76 -7.09
N SER A 69 -17.86 -11.58 -7.08
CA SER A 69 -19.23 -11.05 -7.02
C SER A 69 -19.52 -10.38 -5.69
N ARG A 70 -18.91 -10.86 -4.60
CA ARG A 70 -19.04 -10.35 -3.23
C ARG A 70 -17.67 -10.26 -2.58
N LEU A 71 -17.25 -9.03 -2.28
CA LEU A 71 -15.96 -8.69 -1.69
C LEU A 71 -16.16 -8.19 -0.26
N LEU A 72 -15.46 -8.76 0.71
CA LEU A 72 -15.36 -8.24 2.07
C LEU A 72 -14.04 -7.49 2.24
N VAL A 73 -14.11 -6.21 2.58
CA VAL A 73 -12.96 -5.41 3.00
C VAL A 73 -12.97 -5.36 4.53
N VAL A 74 -11.89 -5.86 5.14
CA VAL A 74 -11.72 -5.87 6.60
C VAL A 74 -10.73 -4.81 7.00
N THR A 75 -11.18 -3.84 7.79
CA THR A 75 -10.38 -2.71 8.26
C THR A 75 -10.36 -2.65 9.79
N ALA A 76 -9.35 -2.03 10.36
CA ALA A 76 -9.28 -1.85 11.80
C ALA A 76 -10.12 -0.65 12.25
N HIS A 77 -9.94 0.51 11.60
CA HIS A 77 -10.52 1.78 12.06
C HIS A 77 -11.31 2.48 10.95
N PRO A 78 -12.27 3.37 11.31
CA PRO A 78 -12.87 4.29 10.36
C PRO A 78 -11.81 5.24 9.78
N ASP A 79 -11.67 5.29 8.49
CA ASP A 79 -10.75 5.97 7.58
C ASP A 79 -9.78 5.03 6.84
N ASP A 80 -9.51 3.83 7.34
CA ASP A 80 -8.65 2.84 6.68
C ASP A 80 -9.16 2.49 5.27
N GLU A 81 -10.47 2.34 5.11
CA GLU A 81 -11.11 1.94 3.86
C GLU A 81 -10.78 2.88 2.71
N VAL A 82 -10.70 4.17 3.00
CA VAL A 82 -10.41 5.19 1.99
C VAL A 82 -8.92 5.50 1.89
N MET A 83 -8.19 5.43 3.01
CA MET A 83 -6.76 5.71 3.02
C MET A 83 -5.93 4.62 2.35
N PHE A 84 -6.30 3.36 2.55
CA PHE A 84 -5.49 2.23 2.14
C PHE A 84 -6.11 1.42 0.99
N PHE A 85 -7.44 1.27 0.95
CA PHE A 85 -8.14 0.42 -0.01
C PHE A 85 -8.94 1.20 -1.06
N GLY A 86 -8.88 2.53 -1.04
CA GLY A 86 -9.68 3.40 -1.90
C GLY A 86 -9.64 3.05 -3.39
N PRO A 87 -8.47 2.93 -4.05
CA PRO A 87 -8.36 2.54 -5.46
C PRO A 87 -9.02 1.20 -5.79
N MET A 88 -8.82 0.19 -4.94
CA MET A 88 -9.42 -1.12 -5.11
C MET A 88 -10.95 -1.06 -4.95
N ILE A 89 -11.45 -0.44 -3.86
CA ILE A 89 -12.88 -0.28 -3.61
C ILE A 89 -13.54 0.45 -4.78
N TYR A 90 -12.95 1.57 -5.23
CA TYR A 90 -13.45 2.32 -6.38
C TYR A 90 -13.54 1.45 -7.65
N SER A 91 -12.50 0.72 -7.96
CA SER A 91 -12.47 -0.15 -9.13
C SER A 91 -13.51 -1.26 -9.03
N MET A 92 -13.64 -1.91 -7.89
CA MET A 92 -14.59 -2.99 -7.66
C MET A 92 -16.03 -2.51 -7.70
N SER A 93 -16.35 -1.38 -7.07
CA SER A 93 -17.72 -0.86 -7.03
C SER A 93 -18.17 -0.27 -8.37
N ARG A 94 -17.29 0.45 -9.08
CA ARG A 94 -17.65 1.24 -10.27
C ARG A 94 -17.38 0.55 -11.59
N THR A 95 -16.31 -0.26 -11.67
CA THR A 95 -15.91 -0.91 -12.91
C THR A 95 -16.48 -2.33 -13.03
N TYR A 96 -16.49 -3.07 -11.91
CA TYR A 96 -16.89 -4.49 -11.93
C TYR A 96 -18.26 -4.75 -11.35
N SER A 97 -18.91 -3.73 -10.77
CA SER A 97 -20.22 -3.88 -10.11
C SER A 97 -20.23 -4.98 -9.03
N SER A 98 -19.08 -5.21 -8.40
CA SER A 98 -18.97 -6.12 -7.27
C SER A 98 -19.76 -5.59 -6.08
N GLN A 99 -20.45 -6.49 -5.37
CA GLN A 99 -21.09 -6.14 -4.11
C GLN A 99 -20.03 -6.11 -3.01
N ILE A 100 -19.75 -4.90 -2.49
CA ILE A 100 -18.73 -4.71 -1.47
C ILE A 100 -19.39 -4.70 -0.10
N TYR A 101 -18.77 -5.42 0.83
CA TYR A 101 -19.04 -5.42 2.25
C TYR A 101 -17.85 -4.82 2.99
N LEU A 102 -18.08 -3.98 3.97
CA LEU A 102 -17.06 -3.36 4.79
C LEU A 102 -17.26 -3.79 6.25
N LEU A 103 -16.26 -4.45 6.80
CA LEU A 103 -16.18 -4.80 8.21
C LEU A 103 -15.09 -3.96 8.89
N CYS A 104 -15.50 -3.01 9.73
CA CYS A 104 -14.61 -2.19 10.54
C CYS A 104 -14.62 -2.70 11.98
N LEU A 105 -13.46 -3.06 12.53
CA LEU A 105 -13.36 -3.81 13.80
C LEU A 105 -13.52 -2.93 15.04
N THR A 106 -13.28 -1.62 14.93
CA THR A 106 -13.52 -0.68 16.04
C THR A 106 -13.92 0.70 15.52
N MET A 107 -14.69 1.44 16.27
CA MET A 107 -14.99 2.84 15.96
C MET A 107 -14.08 3.85 16.69
N GLY A 108 -13.09 3.38 17.44
CA GLY A 108 -12.15 4.23 18.15
C GLY A 108 -12.78 5.10 19.26
N GLY A 109 -13.85 4.60 19.91
CA GLY A 109 -14.49 5.28 21.04
C GLY A 109 -15.28 6.55 20.72
N ASN A 110 -15.33 7.01 19.47
CA ASN A 110 -16.03 8.23 19.05
C ASN A 110 -17.21 7.93 18.13
N LYS A 111 -18.44 8.22 18.60
CA LYS A 111 -19.66 8.00 17.81
C LYS A 111 -19.69 8.78 16.50
N GLN A 112 -19.07 9.96 16.42
CA GLN A 112 -18.98 10.74 15.18
C GLN A 112 -18.28 9.96 14.08
N ARG A 113 -17.23 9.17 14.39
CA ARG A 113 -16.48 8.37 13.40
C ARG A 113 -17.36 7.31 12.73
N LYS A 114 -18.41 6.82 13.41
CA LYS A 114 -19.38 5.89 12.85
C LYS A 114 -20.17 6.51 11.70
N GLU A 115 -20.71 7.71 11.92
CA GLU A 115 -21.46 8.47 10.90
C GLU A 115 -20.54 8.85 9.72
N GLU A 116 -19.29 9.22 10.02
CA GLU A 116 -18.29 9.54 9.02
C GLU A 116 -17.95 8.33 8.16
N LEU A 117 -17.82 7.13 8.76
CA LEU A 117 -17.57 5.88 8.03
C LEU A 117 -18.72 5.54 7.07
N TRP A 118 -19.97 5.63 7.54
CA TRP A 118 -21.14 5.39 6.68
C TRP A 118 -21.20 6.36 5.51
N GLY A 119 -20.97 7.65 5.76
CA GLY A 119 -20.90 8.66 4.72
C GLY A 119 -19.79 8.40 3.71
N CYS A 120 -18.58 8.03 4.19
CA CYS A 120 -17.44 7.67 3.36
C CYS A 120 -17.73 6.41 2.52
N ALA A 121 -18.25 5.36 3.12
CA ALA A 121 -18.62 4.13 2.44
C ALA A 121 -19.64 4.38 1.31
N LYS A 122 -20.65 5.21 1.56
CA LYS A 122 -21.63 5.64 0.54
C LYS A 122 -20.96 6.35 -0.63
N GLU A 123 -20.02 7.27 -0.38
CA GLU A 123 -19.26 7.97 -1.44
C GLU A 123 -18.41 6.99 -2.25
N LEU A 124 -17.85 5.97 -1.61
CA LEU A 124 -17.10 4.89 -2.26
C LEU A 124 -18.00 3.89 -3.01
N GLY A 125 -19.31 4.01 -2.91
CA GLY A 125 -20.27 3.13 -3.57
C GLY A 125 -20.62 1.87 -2.79
N ILE A 126 -20.38 1.85 -1.46
CA ILE A 126 -20.76 0.76 -0.55
C ILE A 126 -22.09 1.13 0.11
N PRO A 127 -23.18 0.36 -0.07
CA PRO A 127 -24.45 0.59 0.61
C PRO A 127 -24.29 0.50 2.13
N GLU A 128 -25.04 1.33 2.87
CA GLU A 128 -25.01 1.34 4.35
C GLU A 128 -25.31 -0.03 4.95
N ALA A 129 -26.24 -0.78 4.34
CA ALA A 129 -26.59 -2.14 4.76
C ALA A 129 -25.41 -3.15 4.67
N ASN A 130 -24.38 -2.82 3.94
CA ASN A 130 -23.18 -3.65 3.76
C ASN A 130 -22.00 -3.17 4.65
N VAL A 131 -22.23 -2.20 5.54
CA VAL A 131 -21.19 -1.68 6.44
C VAL A 131 -21.48 -2.17 7.86
N THR A 132 -20.56 -2.96 8.40
CA THR A 132 -20.60 -3.45 9.77
C THR A 132 -19.47 -2.83 10.58
N ILE A 133 -19.81 -2.32 11.78
CA ILE A 133 -18.82 -1.82 12.74
C ILE A 133 -18.95 -2.63 14.02
N ILE A 134 -17.85 -3.26 14.41
CA ILE A 134 -17.77 -3.99 15.67
C ILE A 134 -17.54 -3.00 16.82
N MET A 135 -18.24 -3.20 17.92
CA MET A 135 -18.06 -2.46 19.16
C MET A 135 -17.67 -3.44 20.26
N CYS A 136 -16.40 -3.78 20.34
CA CYS A 136 -15.86 -4.71 21.32
C CYS A 136 -14.78 -4.01 22.16
N THR A 137 -14.86 -4.15 23.48
CA THR A 137 -13.89 -3.58 24.42
C THR A 137 -12.51 -4.21 24.28
N ASP A 138 -12.46 -5.45 23.79
CA ASP A 138 -11.21 -6.19 23.57
C ASP A 138 -10.48 -5.80 22.28
N LEU A 139 -11.09 -4.92 21.47
CA LEU A 139 -10.53 -4.37 20.24
C LEU A 139 -10.30 -2.84 20.35
N PRO A 140 -9.45 -2.36 21.27
CA PRO A 140 -9.22 -0.94 21.47
C PRO A 140 -8.47 -0.32 20.28
N ASP A 141 -8.81 0.92 19.91
CA ASP A 141 -8.04 1.73 18.95
C ASP A 141 -6.72 2.18 19.60
N ASN A 142 -5.73 1.31 19.58
CA ASN A 142 -4.42 1.58 20.14
C ASN A 142 -3.33 0.91 19.27
N PRO A 143 -2.41 1.69 18.65
CA PRO A 143 -1.39 1.16 17.74
C PRO A 143 -0.38 0.23 18.40
N LYS A 144 -0.35 0.17 19.74
CA LYS A 144 0.57 -0.68 20.51
C LYS A 144 -0.07 -1.99 20.98
N VAL A 145 -1.39 -2.13 20.84
CA VAL A 145 -2.14 -3.30 21.31
C VAL A 145 -2.38 -4.25 20.16
N GLN A 146 -1.96 -5.49 20.32
CA GLN A 146 -2.36 -6.59 19.46
C GLN A 146 -3.72 -7.11 19.88
N TRP A 147 -4.63 -7.28 18.94
CA TRP A 147 -5.97 -7.79 19.22
C TRP A 147 -5.97 -9.31 19.34
N PRO A 148 -6.88 -9.89 20.12
CA PRO A 148 -7.08 -11.34 20.18
C PRO A 148 -7.51 -11.86 18.79
N GLU A 149 -6.76 -12.80 18.25
CA GLU A 149 -6.99 -13.33 16.89
C GLU A 149 -8.35 -14.03 16.78
N GLU A 150 -8.75 -14.76 17.80
CA GLU A 150 -10.02 -15.50 17.82
C GLU A 150 -11.25 -14.60 17.65
N ILE A 151 -11.26 -13.43 18.29
CA ILE A 151 -12.39 -12.48 18.20
C ILE A 151 -12.49 -11.92 16.76
N VAL A 152 -11.34 -11.55 16.19
CA VAL A 152 -11.29 -11.03 14.82
C VAL A 152 -11.64 -12.13 13.81
N ALA A 153 -11.05 -13.31 13.94
CA ALA A 153 -11.27 -14.47 13.08
C ALA A 153 -12.76 -14.90 13.07
N THR A 154 -13.37 -14.99 14.24
CA THR A 154 -14.80 -15.31 14.39
C THR A 154 -15.68 -14.29 13.67
N SER A 155 -15.40 -13.00 13.86
CA SER A 155 -16.14 -11.92 13.19
C SER A 155 -16.03 -11.98 11.67
N VAL A 156 -14.84 -12.24 11.15
CA VAL A 156 -14.58 -12.35 9.71
C VAL A 156 -15.28 -13.58 9.13
N LEU A 157 -15.13 -14.75 9.77
CA LEU A 157 -15.74 -16.00 9.31
C LEU A 157 -17.27 -15.90 9.27
N GLN A 158 -17.89 -15.31 10.29
CA GLN A 158 -19.34 -15.07 10.34
C GLN A 158 -19.80 -14.22 9.15
N HIS A 159 -19.03 -13.19 8.74
CA HIS A 159 -19.37 -12.36 7.58
C HIS A 159 -19.18 -13.13 6.27
N ILE A 160 -18.13 -13.95 6.15
CA ILE A 160 -17.92 -14.80 4.97
C ILE A 160 -19.12 -15.72 4.74
N GLU A 161 -19.58 -16.40 5.78
CA GLU A 161 -20.67 -17.37 5.70
C GLU A 161 -22.03 -16.70 5.48
N SER A 162 -22.34 -15.64 6.27
CA SER A 162 -23.65 -14.96 6.23
C SER A 162 -23.91 -14.28 4.89
N HIS A 163 -22.88 -13.68 4.28
CA HIS A 163 -23.01 -12.95 3.03
C HIS A 163 -22.49 -13.70 1.80
N LYS A 164 -22.03 -14.96 1.95
CA LYS A 164 -21.46 -15.77 0.85
C LYS A 164 -20.34 -15.02 0.14
N ILE A 165 -19.39 -14.49 0.91
CA ILE A 165 -18.26 -13.71 0.42
C ILE A 165 -17.33 -14.58 -0.43
N ASN A 166 -16.96 -14.10 -1.62
CA ASN A 166 -16.05 -14.82 -2.53
C ASN A 166 -14.59 -14.40 -2.35
N ALA A 167 -14.36 -13.20 -1.84
CA ALA A 167 -13.01 -12.70 -1.58
C ALA A 167 -13.00 -11.83 -0.33
N VAL A 168 -11.95 -11.95 0.47
CA VAL A 168 -11.65 -11.08 1.61
C VAL A 168 -10.36 -10.33 1.31
N VAL A 169 -10.33 -9.05 1.61
CA VAL A 169 -9.12 -8.22 1.52
C VAL A 169 -8.89 -7.53 2.85
N THR A 170 -7.66 -7.60 3.34
CA THR A 170 -7.21 -6.92 4.56
C THR A 170 -5.77 -6.42 4.42
N PHE A 171 -5.14 -5.99 5.50
CA PHE A 171 -3.72 -5.64 5.56
C PHE A 171 -2.84 -6.89 5.52
N ASP A 172 -1.54 -6.70 5.21
CA ASP A 172 -0.53 -7.74 5.32
C ASP A 172 0.11 -7.80 6.73
N LYS A 173 1.07 -8.71 6.93
CA LYS A 173 1.80 -8.89 8.19
C LYS A 173 2.57 -7.65 8.67
N HIS A 174 2.76 -6.65 7.82
CA HIS A 174 3.42 -5.38 8.16
C HIS A 174 2.43 -4.24 8.46
N GLY A 175 1.12 -4.41 8.14
CA GLY A 175 0.05 -3.48 8.46
C GLY A 175 0.23 -2.06 7.93
N VAL A 176 0.90 -1.89 6.77
CA VAL A 176 1.26 -0.63 6.07
C VAL A 176 2.16 0.31 6.87
N SER A 177 1.99 0.43 8.18
CA SER A 177 2.75 1.34 9.05
C SER A 177 3.14 0.68 10.37
N ARG A 178 3.18 -0.64 10.42
CA ARG A 178 3.42 -1.45 11.63
C ARG A 178 2.41 -1.19 12.74
N HIS A 179 1.19 -0.80 12.37
CA HIS A 179 0.10 -0.62 13.32
C HIS A 179 -0.37 -2.00 13.81
N LYS A 180 -0.27 -2.27 15.11
CA LYS A 180 -0.56 -3.61 15.64
C LYS A 180 -2.00 -4.08 15.40
N ASN A 181 -2.98 -3.16 15.41
CA ASN A 181 -4.34 -3.52 15.07
C ASN A 181 -4.46 -3.99 13.61
N HIS A 182 -3.78 -3.35 12.64
CA HIS A 182 -3.74 -3.81 11.25
C HIS A 182 -3.08 -5.19 11.11
N ILE A 183 -1.96 -5.38 11.81
CA ILE A 183 -1.23 -6.65 11.87
C ILE A 183 -2.12 -7.77 12.44
N SER A 184 -2.91 -7.48 13.48
CA SER A 184 -3.83 -8.46 14.08
C SER A 184 -4.88 -8.96 13.09
N LEU A 185 -5.34 -8.11 12.14
CA LEU A 185 -6.27 -8.54 11.08
C LEU A 185 -5.64 -9.59 10.18
N PHE A 186 -4.37 -9.41 9.81
CA PHE A 186 -3.65 -10.37 8.99
C PHE A 186 -3.54 -11.73 9.70
N TYR A 187 -3.04 -11.75 10.94
CA TYR A 187 -2.84 -13.01 11.67
C TYR A 187 -4.15 -13.75 11.95
N ALA A 188 -5.23 -13.02 12.26
CA ALA A 188 -6.55 -13.62 12.45
C ALA A 188 -7.09 -14.27 11.15
N ILE A 189 -6.85 -13.67 9.99
CA ILE A 189 -7.25 -14.24 8.70
C ILE A 189 -6.30 -15.39 8.29
N ALA A 190 -5.01 -15.25 8.57
CA ALA A 190 -4.03 -16.31 8.36
C ALA A 190 -4.35 -17.56 9.20
N SER A 191 -4.75 -17.40 10.46
CA SER A 191 -5.16 -18.53 11.31
C SER A 191 -6.36 -19.28 10.73
N LEU A 192 -7.38 -18.56 10.21
CA LEU A 192 -8.51 -19.18 9.51
C LEU A 192 -8.08 -19.99 8.28
N CYS A 193 -7.05 -19.51 7.57
CA CYS A 193 -6.51 -20.20 6.41
C CYS A 193 -5.77 -21.49 6.82
N ILE A 194 -4.89 -21.42 7.80
CA ILE A 194 -4.12 -22.57 8.34
C ILE A 194 -5.05 -23.62 8.92
N GLU A 195 -6.05 -23.20 9.69
CA GLU A 195 -7.06 -24.09 10.29
C GLU A 195 -8.09 -24.63 9.26
N LYS A 196 -7.97 -24.24 7.97
CA LYS A 196 -8.87 -24.65 6.87
C LYS A 196 -10.34 -24.33 7.16
N LYS A 197 -10.61 -23.27 7.92
CA LYS A 197 -11.97 -22.83 8.26
C LYS A 197 -12.60 -21.98 7.16
N VAL A 198 -11.80 -21.44 6.25
CA VAL A 198 -12.28 -20.63 5.13
C VAL A 198 -12.96 -21.51 4.10
N PRO A 199 -14.21 -21.22 3.70
CA PRO A 199 -14.91 -21.98 2.67
C PRO A 199 -14.14 -21.97 1.33
N SER A 200 -14.13 -23.07 0.59
CA SER A 200 -13.36 -23.23 -0.66
C SER A 200 -13.72 -22.24 -1.76
N TYR A 201 -14.91 -21.63 -1.69
CA TYR A 201 -15.36 -20.61 -2.64
C TYR A 201 -14.82 -19.20 -2.31
N CYS A 202 -14.17 -19.01 -1.15
CA CYS A 202 -13.67 -17.72 -0.69
C CYS A 202 -12.14 -17.67 -0.74
N LYS A 203 -11.62 -16.66 -1.39
CA LYS A 203 -10.18 -16.38 -1.46
C LYS A 203 -9.79 -15.23 -0.54
N LEU A 204 -8.57 -15.28 -0.02
CA LEU A 204 -8.06 -14.32 0.92
C LEU A 204 -6.92 -13.52 0.29
N TYR A 205 -6.91 -12.21 0.49
CA TYR A 205 -5.91 -11.31 -0.05
C TYR A 205 -5.42 -10.30 0.98
N ALA A 206 -4.15 -9.95 0.91
CA ALA A 206 -3.53 -8.92 1.72
C ALA A 206 -3.08 -7.74 0.88
N LEU A 207 -3.32 -6.52 1.37
CA LEU A 207 -2.77 -5.29 0.82
C LEU A 207 -1.28 -5.22 1.15
N GLU A 208 -0.44 -5.18 0.11
CA GLU A 208 1.02 -5.15 0.27
C GLU A 208 1.50 -3.85 0.91
N SER A 209 2.25 -3.99 1.99
CA SER A 209 3.01 -2.90 2.60
C SER A 209 4.25 -2.60 1.77
N VAL A 210 4.55 -1.33 1.61
CA VAL A 210 5.76 -0.88 0.92
C VAL A 210 6.61 -0.02 1.85
N ASN A 211 7.91 0.09 1.58
CA ASN A 211 8.80 0.95 2.35
C ASN A 211 8.40 2.43 2.23
N ILE A 212 8.92 3.27 3.11
CA ILE A 212 8.52 4.67 3.23
C ILE A 212 8.78 5.49 1.95
N LEU A 213 9.83 5.19 1.19
CA LEU A 213 10.13 5.87 -0.06
C LEU A 213 9.05 5.55 -1.10
N ARG A 214 8.80 4.27 -1.35
CA ARG A 214 7.76 3.82 -2.27
C ARG A 214 6.37 4.32 -1.86
N LYS A 215 6.11 4.41 -0.53
CA LYS A 215 4.83 4.88 0.02
C LYS A 215 4.45 6.29 -0.44
N TYR A 216 5.43 7.18 -0.62
CA TYR A 216 5.19 8.60 -0.92
C TYR A 216 5.64 9.05 -2.30
N THR A 217 5.97 8.14 -3.19
CA THR A 217 6.41 8.45 -4.57
C THR A 217 5.32 8.25 -5.64
N GLN A 218 4.13 7.79 -5.25
CA GLN A 218 2.95 7.64 -6.13
C GLN A 218 3.26 7.01 -7.50
N LEU A 219 3.22 7.84 -8.56
CA LEU A 219 3.44 7.40 -9.93
C LEU A 219 4.81 6.79 -10.15
N LEU A 220 5.83 7.26 -9.40
CA LEU A 220 7.18 6.74 -9.53
C LEU A 220 7.32 5.31 -8.97
N ASP A 221 6.39 4.84 -8.15
CA ASP A 221 6.34 3.46 -7.69
C ASP A 221 5.73 2.50 -8.72
N LEU A 222 5.09 3.01 -9.77
CA LEU A 222 4.32 2.21 -10.71
C LEU A 222 5.12 1.09 -11.39
N PRO A 223 6.32 1.32 -11.96
CA PRO A 223 7.10 0.25 -12.57
C PRO A 223 7.44 -0.87 -11.58
N ILE A 224 7.85 -0.50 -10.37
CA ILE A 224 8.20 -1.46 -9.32
C ILE A 224 6.96 -2.28 -8.93
N SER A 225 5.83 -1.62 -8.69
CA SER A 225 4.58 -2.29 -8.33
C SER A 225 4.11 -3.28 -9.39
N LEU A 226 4.21 -2.94 -10.67
CA LEU A 226 3.83 -3.83 -11.77
C LEU A 226 4.74 -5.04 -11.90
N LEU A 227 6.01 -4.91 -11.53
CA LEU A 227 6.99 -6.01 -11.61
C LEU A 227 6.95 -6.94 -10.40
N THR A 228 6.57 -6.42 -9.22
CA THR A 228 6.69 -7.16 -7.96
C THR A 228 5.37 -7.73 -7.45
N SER A 229 4.21 -7.23 -7.91
CA SER A 229 2.91 -7.58 -7.35
C SER A 229 2.07 -8.38 -8.33
N SER A 230 1.41 -9.42 -7.82
CA SER A 230 0.56 -10.31 -8.64
C SER A 230 -0.76 -9.64 -9.04
N TYR A 231 -1.34 -8.85 -8.15
CA TYR A 231 -2.61 -8.15 -8.37
C TYR A 231 -2.48 -6.68 -8.04
N TRP A 232 -3.03 -5.81 -8.89
CA TRP A 232 -2.98 -4.38 -8.67
C TRP A 232 -4.22 -3.65 -9.20
N TYR A 233 -4.57 -2.54 -8.55
CA TYR A 233 -5.69 -1.66 -8.89
C TYR A 233 -5.15 -0.24 -9.02
N LEU A 234 -5.13 0.27 -10.25
CA LEU A 234 -4.69 1.63 -10.56
C LEU A 234 -5.90 2.46 -10.96
N ILE A 235 -6.08 3.62 -10.33
CA ILE A 235 -7.06 4.62 -10.72
C ILE A 235 -6.39 5.81 -11.40
N THR A 236 -7.16 6.55 -12.18
CA THR A 236 -6.66 7.78 -12.81
C THR A 236 -6.61 8.93 -11.80
N TYR A 237 -5.76 9.94 -12.06
CA TYR A 237 -5.75 11.16 -11.25
C TYR A 237 -7.12 11.87 -11.23
N GLN A 238 -7.92 11.72 -12.28
CA GLN A 238 -9.28 12.23 -12.34
C GLN A 238 -10.21 11.44 -11.40
N GLN A 239 -10.08 10.11 -11.35
CA GLN A 239 -10.87 9.26 -10.46
C GLN A 239 -10.45 9.42 -8.99
N ARG A 240 -9.20 9.76 -8.75
CA ARG A 240 -8.66 9.98 -7.40
C ARG A 240 -9.42 11.06 -6.61
N HIS A 241 -10.11 11.99 -7.28
CA HIS A 241 -10.91 13.00 -6.59
C HIS A 241 -12.04 12.37 -5.76
N TYR A 242 -12.62 11.23 -6.19
CA TYR A 242 -13.63 10.50 -5.42
C TYR A 242 -13.06 10.01 -4.09
N ILE A 243 -11.85 9.42 -4.13
CA ILE A 243 -11.15 8.96 -2.91
C ILE A 243 -10.87 10.15 -1.96
N ARG A 244 -10.43 11.27 -2.52
CA ARG A 244 -10.17 12.48 -1.72
C ARG A 244 -11.45 13.10 -1.15
N ASN A 245 -12.56 13.04 -1.86
CA ASN A 245 -13.84 13.53 -1.36
C ASN A 245 -14.39 12.61 -0.29
N ALA A 246 -14.31 11.29 -0.47
CA ALA A 246 -14.67 10.32 0.56
C ALA A 246 -13.88 10.56 1.86
N MET A 247 -12.56 10.78 1.78
CA MET A 247 -11.73 11.09 2.95
C MET A 247 -12.16 12.38 3.67
N LYS A 248 -12.64 13.40 2.96
CA LYS A 248 -13.13 14.66 3.59
C LYS A 248 -14.36 14.46 4.46
N ILE A 249 -15.10 13.36 4.29
CA ILE A 249 -16.25 13.01 5.11
C ILE A 249 -15.81 12.63 6.52
N HIS A 250 -14.64 12.03 6.67
CA HIS A 250 -13.98 11.77 7.95
C HIS A 250 -13.47 13.07 8.61
N LYS A 251 -14.35 14.02 8.89
CA LYS A 251 -14.00 15.37 9.40
C LYS A 251 -13.14 15.32 10.64
N SER A 252 -13.45 14.40 11.56
CA SER A 252 -12.70 14.21 12.81
C SER A 252 -11.27 13.72 12.57
N GLN A 253 -11.01 13.08 11.42
CA GLN A 253 -9.74 12.47 11.06
C GLN A 253 -8.97 13.23 9.96
N TYR A 254 -9.62 14.14 9.22
CA TYR A 254 -9.05 14.85 8.07
C TYR A 254 -8.17 16.03 8.48
N VAL A 255 -7.18 15.75 9.33
CA VAL A 255 -6.17 16.70 9.84
C VAL A 255 -5.05 16.95 8.80
N TRP A 256 -4.15 17.93 9.06
CA TRP A 256 -3.16 18.37 8.09
C TRP A 256 -2.25 17.25 7.55
N TYR A 257 -1.73 16.36 8.40
CA TYR A 257 -0.85 15.26 7.96
C TYR A 257 -1.60 14.20 7.14
N ARG A 258 -2.89 13.95 7.38
CA ARG A 258 -3.72 13.09 6.53
C ARG A 258 -4.03 13.74 5.17
N LYS A 259 -4.13 15.08 5.10
CA LYS A 259 -4.21 15.80 3.83
C LYS A 259 -2.94 15.59 2.98
N LEU A 260 -1.76 15.65 3.61
CA LEU A 260 -0.49 15.32 2.95
C LEU A 260 -0.44 13.85 2.52
N TYR A 261 -0.89 12.93 3.39
CA TYR A 261 -1.01 11.52 3.03
C TYR A 261 -1.87 11.32 1.78
N MET A 262 -3.07 11.91 1.76
CA MET A 262 -3.98 11.85 0.61
C MET A 262 -3.42 12.51 -0.65
N MET A 263 -2.45 13.39 -0.52
CA MET A 263 -1.78 14.03 -1.65
C MET A 263 -0.63 13.20 -2.21
N PHE A 264 0.18 12.59 -1.34
CA PHE A 264 1.45 11.98 -1.74
C PHE A 264 1.48 10.46 -1.66
N SER A 265 0.55 9.82 -0.92
CA SER A 265 0.59 8.37 -0.77
C SER A 265 0.22 7.64 -2.06
N ARG A 266 0.99 6.58 -2.39
CA ARG A 266 0.66 5.66 -3.48
C ARG A 266 -0.67 4.95 -3.26
N TYR A 267 -1.03 4.64 -2.00
CA TYR A 267 -2.27 3.92 -1.67
C TYR A 267 -3.53 4.67 -2.09
N THR A 268 -3.43 5.95 -2.42
CA THR A 268 -4.53 6.74 -2.99
C THR A 268 -4.58 6.73 -4.53
N LEU A 269 -3.63 6.04 -5.18
CA LEU A 269 -3.52 5.92 -6.63
C LEU A 269 -3.48 4.46 -7.10
N ILE A 270 -2.69 3.63 -6.41
CA ILE A 270 -2.52 2.22 -6.71
C ILE A 270 -2.57 1.38 -5.43
N ASN A 271 -3.34 0.29 -5.47
CA ASN A 271 -3.29 -0.79 -4.49
C ASN A 271 -2.69 -2.03 -5.13
N THR A 272 -1.82 -2.71 -4.42
CA THR A 272 -1.27 -3.99 -4.79
C THR A 272 -1.63 -5.03 -3.75
N LEU A 273 -2.01 -6.22 -4.19
CA LEU A 273 -2.47 -7.30 -3.34
C LEU A 273 -1.66 -8.57 -3.61
N GLN A 274 -1.50 -9.37 -2.56
CA GLN A 274 -1.03 -10.74 -2.63
C GLN A 274 -2.10 -11.70 -2.12
N GLU A 275 -2.19 -12.90 -2.67
CA GLU A 275 -3.09 -13.95 -2.16
C GLU A 275 -2.49 -14.54 -0.87
N ILE A 276 -3.33 -14.70 0.15
CA ILE A 276 -2.94 -15.38 1.39
C ILE A 276 -3.23 -16.86 1.19
N ASN A 277 -2.22 -17.68 1.09
CA ASN A 277 -2.34 -19.12 0.94
C ASN A 277 -1.52 -19.89 1.99
N ILE A 278 -1.86 -21.15 2.21
CA ILE A 278 -1.26 -21.98 3.26
C ILE A 278 0.25 -22.14 3.04
N LEU A 279 0.69 -22.35 1.80
CA LEU A 279 2.10 -22.62 1.49
C LEU A 279 3.01 -21.44 1.87
N ASP A 280 2.58 -20.21 1.54
CA ASP A 280 3.34 -19.01 1.86
C ASP A 280 3.36 -18.76 3.37
N LEU A 281 2.25 -19.08 4.08
CA LEU A 281 2.17 -18.94 5.53
C LEU A 281 3.04 -19.98 6.26
N GLU A 282 3.08 -21.23 5.80
CA GLU A 282 3.94 -22.26 6.36
C GLU A 282 5.42 -21.92 6.16
N LEU A 283 5.80 -21.45 4.98
CA LEU A 283 7.17 -21.00 4.69
C LEU A 283 7.58 -19.79 5.56
N ASP A 284 6.69 -18.82 5.76
CA ASP A 284 6.96 -17.68 6.65
C ASP A 284 7.20 -18.13 8.09
N LEU A 285 6.41 -19.10 8.59
CA LEU A 285 6.56 -19.64 9.95
C LEU A 285 7.88 -20.43 10.11
N GLU A 286 8.31 -21.17 9.10
CA GLU A 286 9.60 -21.88 9.13
C GLU A 286 10.77 -20.89 9.20
N LEU A 287 10.74 -19.82 8.41
CA LEU A 287 11.78 -18.80 8.39
C LEU A 287 11.88 -18.01 9.70
N GLU A 288 10.75 -17.77 10.39
CA GLU A 288 10.72 -17.07 11.68
C GLU A 288 11.21 -17.95 12.85
N GLN A 289 11.29 -19.28 12.69
CA GLN A 289 11.82 -20.20 13.70
C GLN A 289 13.34 -20.37 13.60
N ASP A 290 13.93 -20.06 12.47
CA ASP A 290 15.38 -20.18 12.21
C ASP A 290 16.18 -18.90 12.56
N ASP A 291 15.51 -17.76 12.87
CA ASP A 291 16.08 -16.50 13.32
C ASP A 291 16.00 -16.35 14.86
#